data_283e7e78e71ebbcb0edc3a1987fda1a0
#
_entry.id   283e7e78e71ebbcb0edc3a1987fda1a0
#
_cell.length_a   1.000
_cell.length_b   1.000
_cell.length_c   1.000
_cell.angle_alpha   90.00
_cell.angle_beta   90.00
_cell.angle_gamma   90.00
#
_symmetry.space_group_name_H-M   'P 1'
#
loop_
_entity.id
_entity.type
_entity.pdbx_description
1 polymer ?
#
loop_
_entity_poly.entity_id
_entity_poly.type
_entity_poly.pdbx_seq_one_letter_code
_entity_poly.pdbx_strand_id
1 'polypeptide(L)'
;MNPVMTDTAWVAVPDAVLGRLDPSDVARHWARLHTADGVPLPASAPLLEAWTLYHNGHFAQAREMALSLGPDGWGLALKAACIHAVYVEPRDSARLALLWTMAEQAGQQQAQERQRPELWYWQAYALARYSQGISVAKALARGIGTRVRTALEQTMRLVPDHVDGHLALGSFHAEIIDKVGELIGGMTYGARRQTGLDHYQ
;
A
#
# COMPACT_ATOMS: atom_id res chain seq x y z
N MET A 1 25.69 4.34 5.01
CA MET A 1 25.66 3.33 6.10
C MET A 1 24.19 2.93 6.25
N ASN A 2 23.78 1.82 5.60
CA ASN A 2 22.41 1.32 5.70
C ASN A 2 22.15 0.86 7.14
N PRO A 3 21.04 1.27 7.77
CA PRO A 3 20.66 0.65 9.02
C PRO A 3 20.27 -0.81 8.68
N VAL A 4 21.07 -1.72 9.23
CA VAL A 4 20.74 -3.15 9.28
C VAL A 4 19.34 -3.24 9.89
N MET A 5 18.36 -3.69 9.12
CA MET A 5 17.04 -4.06 9.62
C MET A 5 17.29 -5.11 10.70
N THR A 6 17.16 -4.71 11.96
CA THR A 6 17.03 -5.68 13.04
C THR A 6 15.78 -6.49 12.71
N ASP A 7 15.99 -7.79 12.50
CA ASP A 7 14.98 -8.81 12.27
C ASP A 7 14.03 -8.87 13.48
N THR A 8 13.16 -7.88 13.59
CA THR A 8 12.06 -7.91 14.53
C THR A 8 11.04 -8.83 13.89
N ALA A 9 11.03 -10.09 14.29
CA ALA A 9 10.10 -11.08 13.81
C ALA A 9 8.68 -10.49 13.78
N TRP A 10 8.03 -10.61 12.62
CA TRP A 10 6.66 -10.15 12.46
C TRP A 10 5.76 -10.86 13.44
N VAL A 11 4.80 -10.13 14.02
CA VAL A 11 3.77 -10.73 14.87
C VAL A 11 2.97 -11.73 14.04
N ALA A 12 2.81 -12.95 14.55
CA ALA A 12 2.03 -13.96 13.85
C ALA A 12 0.54 -13.60 13.85
N VAL A 13 -0.12 -13.84 12.73
CA VAL A 13 -1.58 -13.82 12.67
C VAL A 13 -2.11 -14.99 13.51
N PRO A 14 -3.12 -14.80 14.37
CA PRO A 14 -3.67 -15.89 15.17
C PRO A 14 -4.22 -17.02 14.29
N ASP A 15 -3.93 -18.27 14.65
CA ASP A 15 -4.34 -19.47 13.88
C ASP A 15 -5.85 -19.53 13.60
N ALA A 16 -6.65 -18.99 14.52
CA ALA A 16 -8.12 -19.00 14.39
C ALA A 16 -8.65 -18.16 13.21
N VAL A 17 -7.84 -17.23 12.66
CA VAL A 17 -8.23 -16.37 11.53
C VAL A 17 -7.42 -16.66 10.26
N LEU A 18 -6.51 -17.64 10.29
CA LEU A 18 -5.80 -18.07 9.10
C LEU A 18 -6.73 -18.78 8.12
N GLY A 19 -6.62 -18.41 6.84
CA GLY A 19 -7.31 -19.11 5.74
C GLY A 19 -6.70 -20.48 5.46
N ARG A 20 -7.44 -21.27 4.66
CA ARG A 20 -7.02 -22.62 4.22
C ARG A 20 -7.30 -22.81 2.73
N LEU A 21 -7.21 -21.75 1.96
CA LEU A 21 -7.35 -21.80 0.51
C LEU A 21 -6.13 -22.47 -0.10
N ASP A 22 -6.35 -23.30 -1.10
CA ASP A 22 -5.27 -23.75 -1.98
C ASP A 22 -5.11 -22.79 -3.20
N PRO A 23 -4.05 -22.93 -4.01
CA PRO A 23 -3.84 -22.06 -5.18
C PRO A 23 -4.98 -22.13 -6.20
N SER A 24 -5.68 -23.27 -6.33
CA SER A 24 -6.81 -23.43 -7.25
C SER A 24 -8.05 -22.69 -6.74
N ASP A 25 -8.25 -22.64 -5.43
CA ASP A 25 -9.32 -21.86 -4.80
C ASP A 25 -9.08 -20.35 -4.99
N VAL A 26 -7.86 -19.90 -4.77
CA VAL A 26 -7.48 -18.50 -4.97
C VAL A 26 -7.67 -18.11 -6.44
N ALA A 27 -7.21 -18.92 -7.39
CA ALA A 27 -7.40 -18.67 -8.80
C ALA A 27 -8.87 -18.61 -9.21
N ARG A 28 -9.71 -19.53 -8.70
CA ARG A 28 -11.16 -19.56 -8.96
C ARG A 28 -11.88 -18.32 -8.49
N HIS A 29 -11.44 -17.76 -7.36
CA HIS A 29 -12.06 -16.57 -6.75
C HIS A 29 -11.32 -15.27 -7.06
N TRP A 30 -10.32 -15.29 -7.95
CA TRP A 30 -9.41 -14.18 -8.21
C TRP A 30 -10.12 -12.85 -8.51
N ALA A 31 -11.05 -12.87 -9.45
CA ALA A 31 -11.79 -11.67 -9.84
C ALA A 31 -12.54 -11.02 -8.66
N ARG A 32 -13.08 -11.85 -7.74
CA ARG A 32 -13.75 -11.36 -6.53
C ARG A 32 -12.76 -10.81 -5.50
N LEU A 33 -11.62 -11.48 -5.32
CA LEU A 33 -10.58 -11.09 -4.35
C LEU A 33 -9.87 -9.79 -4.76
N HIS A 34 -9.83 -9.50 -6.06
CA HIS A 34 -9.12 -8.38 -6.66
C HIS A 34 -10.03 -7.38 -7.40
N THR A 35 -11.31 -7.32 -7.03
CA THR A 35 -12.27 -6.39 -7.64
C THR A 35 -11.84 -4.93 -7.49
N ALA A 36 -11.24 -4.56 -6.35
CA ALA A 36 -10.91 -3.17 -6.04
C ALA A 36 -9.52 -2.74 -6.56
N ASP A 37 -8.55 -3.64 -6.58
CA ASP A 37 -7.18 -3.35 -7.00
C ASP A 37 -6.87 -3.75 -8.45
N GLY A 38 -7.78 -4.51 -9.09
CA GLY A 38 -7.67 -4.86 -10.50
C GLY A 38 -6.43 -5.69 -10.87
N VAL A 39 -5.76 -6.31 -9.89
CA VAL A 39 -4.55 -7.12 -10.14
C VAL A 39 -4.90 -8.31 -11.03
N PRO A 40 -4.20 -8.53 -12.15
CA PRO A 40 -4.47 -9.65 -13.03
C PRO A 40 -4.06 -10.99 -12.38
N LEU A 41 -4.79 -12.07 -12.72
CA LEU A 41 -4.42 -13.41 -12.26
C LEU A 41 -2.97 -13.73 -12.68
N PRO A 42 -2.09 -14.12 -11.73
CA PRO A 42 -0.71 -14.45 -12.06
C PRO A 42 -0.60 -15.63 -13.03
N ALA A 43 0.18 -15.46 -14.09
CA ALA A 43 0.52 -16.57 -15.00
C ALA A 43 1.57 -17.54 -14.40
N SER A 44 2.34 -17.06 -13.43
CA SER A 44 3.40 -17.81 -12.76
C SER A 44 2.85 -18.55 -11.54
N ALA A 45 3.03 -19.89 -11.50
CA ALA A 45 2.62 -20.70 -10.35
C ALA A 45 3.28 -20.26 -9.02
N PRO A 46 4.59 -19.93 -8.96
CA PRO A 46 5.19 -19.41 -7.74
C PRO A 46 4.59 -18.10 -7.25
N LEU A 47 4.19 -17.20 -8.17
CA LEU A 47 3.53 -15.96 -7.77
C LEU A 47 2.10 -16.20 -7.26
N LEU A 48 1.37 -17.14 -7.86
CA LEU A 48 0.06 -17.55 -7.36
C LEU A 48 0.16 -18.21 -5.97
N GLU A 49 1.20 -18.98 -5.72
CA GLU A 49 1.48 -19.56 -4.40
C GLU A 49 1.77 -18.46 -3.36
N ALA A 50 2.58 -17.47 -3.70
CA ALA A 50 2.82 -16.31 -2.83
C ALA A 50 1.53 -15.53 -2.51
N TRP A 51 0.64 -15.36 -3.49
CA TRP A 51 -0.69 -14.79 -3.29
C TRP A 51 -1.58 -15.69 -2.41
N THR A 52 -1.47 -17.00 -2.54
CA THR A 52 -2.20 -17.94 -1.69
C THR A 52 -1.78 -17.81 -0.23
N LEU A 53 -0.49 -17.68 0.04
CA LEU A 53 0.02 -17.37 1.38
C LEU A 53 -0.57 -16.05 1.90
N TYR A 54 -0.60 -15.00 1.07
CA TYR A 54 -1.18 -13.73 1.43
C TYR A 54 -2.68 -13.84 1.81
N HIS A 55 -3.49 -14.48 0.95
CA HIS A 55 -4.93 -14.63 1.21
C HIS A 55 -5.24 -15.54 2.40
N ASN A 56 -4.32 -16.39 2.79
CA ASN A 56 -4.42 -17.20 4.00
C ASN A 56 -3.92 -16.48 5.27
N GLY A 57 -3.40 -15.24 5.16
CA GLY A 57 -2.90 -14.47 6.31
C GLY A 57 -1.42 -14.72 6.65
N HIS A 58 -0.69 -15.50 5.87
CA HIS A 58 0.74 -15.77 6.06
C HIS A 58 1.60 -14.65 5.46
N PHE A 59 1.41 -13.40 5.92
CA PHE A 59 1.97 -12.19 5.30
C PHE A 59 3.50 -12.17 5.23
N ALA A 60 4.20 -12.67 6.26
CA ALA A 60 5.66 -12.72 6.27
C ALA A 60 6.19 -13.66 5.17
N GLN A 61 5.63 -14.87 5.09
CA GLN A 61 6.00 -15.88 4.09
C GLN A 61 5.62 -15.42 2.67
N ALA A 62 4.43 -14.82 2.50
CA ALA A 62 3.99 -14.24 1.24
C ALA A 62 4.97 -13.19 0.74
N ARG A 63 5.42 -12.30 1.64
CA ARG A 63 6.40 -11.25 1.32
C ARG A 63 7.76 -11.83 0.94
N GLU A 64 8.27 -12.78 1.71
CA GLU A 64 9.56 -13.41 1.45
C GLU A 64 9.56 -14.11 0.09
N MET A 65 8.55 -14.93 -0.18
CA MET A 65 8.38 -15.61 -1.46
C MET A 65 8.24 -14.62 -2.62
N ALA A 66 7.41 -13.58 -2.45
CA ALA A 66 7.23 -12.55 -3.48
C ALA A 66 8.53 -11.81 -3.80
N LEU A 67 9.34 -11.47 -2.79
CA LEU A 67 10.65 -10.81 -3.01
C LEU A 67 11.62 -11.70 -3.78
N SER A 68 11.60 -13.02 -3.59
CA SER A 68 12.46 -13.96 -4.33
C SER A 68 12.13 -14.01 -5.82
N LEU A 69 10.93 -13.57 -6.22
CA LEU A 69 10.49 -13.52 -7.62
C LEU A 69 10.90 -12.22 -8.34
N GLY A 70 11.63 -11.33 -7.65
CA GLY A 70 12.08 -10.07 -8.23
C GLY A 70 10.92 -9.10 -8.55
N PRO A 71 11.00 -8.36 -9.68
CA PRO A 71 10.03 -7.30 -10.00
C PRO A 71 8.57 -7.76 -10.04
N ASP A 72 8.30 -8.99 -10.45
CA ASP A 72 6.93 -9.53 -10.54
C ASP A 72 6.27 -9.72 -9.17
N GLY A 73 7.06 -9.93 -8.13
CA GLY A 73 6.57 -10.07 -6.77
C GLY A 73 6.55 -8.78 -5.95
N TRP A 74 7.14 -7.68 -6.41
CA TRP A 74 7.30 -6.48 -5.59
C TRP A 74 5.98 -5.89 -5.10
N GLY A 75 4.96 -5.85 -5.95
CA GLY A 75 3.64 -5.35 -5.57
C GLY A 75 3.02 -6.14 -4.42
N LEU A 76 3.07 -7.49 -4.51
CA LEU A 76 2.59 -8.36 -3.44
C LEU A 76 3.43 -8.20 -2.16
N ALA A 77 4.75 -8.10 -2.29
CA ALA A 77 5.64 -7.93 -1.13
C ALA A 77 5.34 -6.64 -0.35
N LEU A 78 5.07 -5.53 -1.05
CA LEU A 78 4.64 -4.27 -0.45
C LEU A 78 3.25 -4.39 0.18
N LYS A 79 2.29 -5.00 -0.53
CA LYS A 79 0.93 -5.24 -0.04
C LYS A 79 0.94 -6.03 1.26
N ALA A 80 1.62 -7.16 1.28
CA ALA A 80 1.70 -8.03 2.45
C ALA A 80 2.27 -7.29 3.68
N ALA A 81 3.35 -6.52 3.48
CA ALA A 81 3.95 -5.75 4.56
C ALA A 81 3.06 -4.62 5.05
N CYS A 82 2.40 -3.88 4.16
CA CYS A 82 1.51 -2.79 4.54
C CYS A 82 0.26 -3.31 5.28
N ILE A 83 -0.33 -4.40 4.81
CA ILE A 83 -1.50 -5.01 5.46
C ILE A 83 -1.11 -5.56 6.83
N HIS A 84 0.03 -6.26 6.94
CA HIS A 84 0.55 -6.69 8.23
C HIS A 84 0.76 -5.52 9.18
N ALA A 85 1.41 -4.45 8.74
CA ALA A 85 1.67 -3.27 9.56
C ALA A 85 0.40 -2.65 10.12
N VAL A 86 -0.67 -2.56 9.29
CA VAL A 86 -1.90 -1.84 9.68
C VAL A 86 -2.83 -2.70 10.53
N TYR A 87 -2.93 -4.00 10.25
CA TYR A 87 -3.96 -4.85 10.84
C TYR A 87 -3.44 -5.89 11.84
N VAL A 88 -2.13 -6.17 11.84
CA VAL A 88 -1.54 -7.23 12.68
C VAL A 88 -0.53 -6.69 13.70
N GLU A 89 0.28 -5.69 13.33
CA GLU A 89 1.32 -5.16 14.21
C GLU A 89 0.74 -4.21 15.28
N PRO A 90 0.69 -4.62 16.56
CA PRO A 90 0.10 -3.80 17.61
C PRO A 90 1.03 -2.69 18.12
N ARG A 91 2.34 -2.80 17.89
CA ARG A 91 3.33 -1.85 18.40
C ARG A 91 3.46 -0.67 17.45
N ASP A 92 3.05 0.52 17.88
CA ASP A 92 3.05 1.74 17.07
C ASP A 92 4.40 2.05 16.43
N SER A 93 5.50 1.92 17.18
CA SER A 93 6.83 2.18 16.66
C SER A 93 7.26 1.21 15.55
N ALA A 94 6.96 -0.08 15.70
CA ALA A 94 7.24 -1.10 14.70
C ALA A 94 6.36 -0.90 13.45
N ARG A 95 5.06 -0.63 13.66
CA ARG A 95 4.13 -0.31 12.58
C ARG A 95 4.61 0.88 11.75
N LEU A 96 4.95 1.99 12.39
CA LEU A 96 5.44 3.18 11.72
C LEU A 96 6.77 2.95 11.01
N ALA A 97 7.70 2.22 11.63
CA ALA A 97 8.97 1.89 11.02
C ALA A 97 8.77 1.04 9.75
N LEU A 98 7.89 0.03 9.81
CA LEU A 98 7.60 -0.84 8.68
C LEU A 98 6.93 -0.06 7.53
N LEU A 99 5.92 0.76 7.83
CA LEU A 99 5.25 1.60 6.81
C LEU A 99 6.23 2.57 6.14
N TRP A 100 7.10 3.22 6.91
CA TRP A 100 8.14 4.09 6.34
C TRP A 100 9.08 3.31 5.43
N THR A 101 9.54 2.15 5.87
CA THR A 101 10.43 1.28 5.08
C THR A 101 9.76 0.85 3.77
N MET A 102 8.47 0.50 3.79
CA MET A 102 7.74 0.13 2.57
C MET A 102 7.61 1.31 1.60
N ALA A 103 7.35 2.50 2.12
CA ALA A 103 7.28 3.71 1.27
C ALA A 103 8.61 4.02 0.56
N GLU A 104 9.73 3.88 1.27
CA GLU A 104 11.06 4.09 0.69
C GLU A 104 11.43 2.96 -0.30
N GLN A 105 11.12 1.70 0.04
CA GLN A 105 11.34 0.57 -0.86
C GLN A 105 10.54 0.71 -2.15
N ALA A 106 9.27 1.07 -2.06
CA ALA A 106 8.43 1.32 -3.23
C ALA A 106 9.02 2.41 -4.12
N GLY A 107 9.51 3.52 -3.53
CA GLY A 107 10.16 4.59 -4.27
C GLY A 107 11.44 4.14 -5.00
N GLN A 108 12.24 3.26 -4.40
CA GLN A 108 13.42 2.68 -5.05
C GLN A 108 13.03 1.75 -6.21
N GLN A 109 12.00 0.95 -6.03
CA GLN A 109 11.49 0.04 -7.06
C GLN A 109 10.88 0.80 -8.25
N GLN A 110 10.17 1.90 -8.01
CA GLN A 110 9.65 2.79 -9.06
C GLN A 110 10.75 3.36 -9.95
N ALA A 111 11.96 3.57 -9.44
CA ALA A 111 13.08 4.03 -10.25
C ALA A 111 13.48 3.00 -11.32
N GLN A 112 13.21 1.73 -11.09
CA GLN A 112 13.49 0.62 -12.01
C GLN A 112 12.29 0.27 -12.88
N GLU A 113 11.07 0.28 -12.30
CA GLU A 113 9.83 -0.20 -12.92
C GLU A 113 8.70 0.84 -12.81
N ARG A 114 8.81 1.95 -13.57
CA ARG A 114 7.88 3.10 -13.48
C ARG A 114 6.46 2.82 -13.96
N GLN A 115 6.27 1.78 -14.76
CA GLN A 115 4.97 1.44 -15.36
C GLN A 115 4.15 0.45 -14.52
N ARG A 116 4.59 0.17 -13.30
CA ARG A 116 3.89 -0.72 -12.36
C ARG A 116 3.02 0.10 -11.41
N PRO A 117 1.69 0.13 -11.59
CA PRO A 117 0.78 0.95 -10.77
C PRO A 117 0.79 0.55 -9.30
N GLU A 118 0.97 -0.73 -8.99
CA GLU A 118 1.03 -1.26 -7.65
C GLU A 118 2.16 -0.65 -6.80
N LEU A 119 3.30 -0.29 -7.41
CA LEU A 119 4.40 0.33 -6.70
C LEU A 119 4.05 1.76 -6.25
N TRP A 120 3.32 2.50 -7.09
CA TRP A 120 2.83 3.83 -6.79
C TRP A 120 1.73 3.80 -5.73
N TYR A 121 0.75 2.90 -5.90
CA TYR A 121 -0.35 2.75 -4.97
C TYR A 121 0.15 2.38 -3.56
N TRP A 122 1.02 1.36 -3.44
CA TRP A 122 1.52 0.91 -2.14
C TRP A 122 2.47 1.92 -1.48
N GLN A 123 3.17 2.74 -2.26
CA GLN A 123 3.90 3.89 -1.70
C GLN A 123 2.94 4.89 -1.06
N ALA A 124 1.89 5.26 -1.78
CA ALA A 124 0.90 6.21 -1.28
C ALA A 124 0.20 5.67 -0.03
N TYR A 125 -0.23 4.40 -0.06
CA TYR A 125 -0.85 3.73 1.08
C TYR A 125 0.07 3.76 2.32
N ALA A 126 1.31 3.33 2.18
CA ALA A 126 2.28 3.30 3.27
C ALA A 126 2.52 4.70 3.86
N LEU A 127 2.70 5.73 3.03
CA LEU A 127 2.88 7.11 3.46
C LEU A 127 1.63 7.68 4.14
N ALA A 128 0.45 7.42 3.61
CA ALA A 128 -0.81 7.87 4.19
C ALA A 128 -1.00 7.25 5.59
N ARG A 129 -0.85 5.93 5.72
CA ARG A 129 -0.94 5.24 7.02
C ARG A 129 0.16 5.68 8.00
N TYR A 130 1.39 5.89 7.53
CA TYR A 130 2.45 6.45 8.34
C TYR A 130 2.10 7.84 8.87
N SER A 131 1.53 8.71 8.03
CA SER A 131 1.17 10.09 8.40
C SER A 131 0.13 10.16 9.51
N GLN A 132 -0.74 9.18 9.61
CA GLN A 132 -1.77 9.08 10.67
C GLN A 132 -1.15 8.82 12.07
N GLY A 133 0.05 8.27 12.14
CA GLY A 133 0.75 7.97 13.40
C GLY A 133 1.82 8.99 13.80
N ILE A 134 1.93 10.13 13.10
CA ILE A 134 2.91 11.18 13.40
C ILE A 134 2.25 12.55 13.49
N SER A 135 2.97 13.55 14.03
CA SER A 135 2.44 14.93 14.07
C SER A 135 2.31 15.54 12.66
N VAL A 136 1.33 16.44 12.50
CA VAL A 136 1.13 17.20 11.25
C VAL A 136 2.41 17.95 10.84
N ALA A 137 3.10 18.58 11.80
CA ALA A 137 4.36 19.28 11.54
C ALA A 137 5.43 18.34 10.97
N LYS A 138 5.55 17.12 11.49
CA LYS A 138 6.49 16.11 10.98
C LYS A 138 6.11 15.62 9.58
N ALA A 139 4.81 15.43 9.31
CA ALA A 139 4.31 15.06 8.00
C ALA A 139 4.60 16.15 6.95
N LEU A 140 4.37 17.42 7.31
CA LEU A 140 4.70 18.59 6.49
C LEU A 140 6.20 18.67 6.18
N ALA A 141 7.05 18.60 7.21
CA ALA A 141 8.51 18.68 7.05
C ALA A 141 9.08 17.58 6.14
N ARG A 142 8.41 16.43 6.05
CA ARG A 142 8.79 15.31 5.17
C ARG A 142 8.13 15.33 3.79
N GLY A 143 7.29 16.32 3.52
CA GLY A 143 6.57 16.46 2.24
C GLY A 143 5.63 15.28 1.94
N ILE A 144 5.11 14.61 2.99
CA ILE A 144 4.33 13.36 2.82
C ILE A 144 3.10 13.59 1.97
N GLY A 145 2.36 14.68 2.20
CA GLY A 145 1.16 14.99 1.43
C GLY A 145 1.41 15.07 -0.08
N THR A 146 2.47 15.76 -0.49
CA THR A 146 2.86 15.83 -1.91
C THR A 146 3.25 14.47 -2.46
N ARG A 147 4.01 13.67 -1.71
CA ARG A 147 4.41 12.32 -2.14
C ARG A 147 3.20 11.41 -2.31
N VAL A 148 2.26 11.42 -1.35
CA VAL A 148 1.00 10.65 -1.44
C VAL A 148 0.21 11.05 -2.67
N ARG A 149 -0.02 12.35 -2.87
CA ARG A 149 -0.76 12.85 -4.02
C ARG A 149 -0.10 12.43 -5.33
N THR A 150 1.20 12.68 -5.51
CA THR A 150 1.92 12.30 -6.73
C THR A 150 1.82 10.81 -7.01
N ALA A 151 1.96 9.98 -5.98
CA ALA A 151 1.89 8.52 -6.13
C ALA A 151 0.48 8.06 -6.54
N LEU A 152 -0.58 8.62 -5.95
CA LEU A 152 -1.96 8.30 -6.34
C LEU A 152 -2.30 8.78 -7.75
N GLU A 153 -1.88 10.00 -8.11
CA GLU A 153 -2.07 10.52 -9.47
C GLU A 153 -1.35 9.65 -10.52
N GLN A 154 -0.17 9.11 -10.18
CA GLN A 154 0.53 8.17 -11.07
C GLN A 154 -0.21 6.83 -11.15
N THR A 155 -0.73 6.31 -10.05
CA THR A 155 -1.57 5.10 -10.04
C THR A 155 -2.75 5.28 -10.98
N MET A 156 -3.50 6.38 -10.84
CA MET A 156 -4.67 6.67 -11.67
C MET A 156 -4.32 6.91 -13.14
N ARG A 157 -3.15 7.47 -13.43
CA ARG A 157 -2.69 7.63 -14.82
C ARG A 157 -2.38 6.29 -15.49
N LEU A 158 -1.86 5.33 -14.74
CA LEU A 158 -1.53 3.99 -15.24
C LEU A 158 -2.76 3.08 -15.31
N VAL A 159 -3.66 3.21 -14.34
CA VAL A 159 -4.92 2.44 -14.25
C VAL A 159 -6.05 3.40 -13.89
N PRO A 160 -6.72 4.01 -14.89
CA PRO A 160 -7.78 5.00 -14.64
C PRO A 160 -8.94 4.50 -13.78
N ASP A 161 -9.27 3.22 -13.86
CA ASP A 161 -10.39 2.59 -13.14
C ASP A 161 -9.95 1.91 -11.82
N HIS A 162 -8.80 2.30 -11.25
CA HIS A 162 -8.30 1.73 -10.00
C HIS A 162 -9.17 2.19 -8.82
N VAL A 163 -10.11 1.36 -8.38
CA VAL A 163 -11.11 1.71 -7.35
C VAL A 163 -10.46 2.18 -6.05
N ASP A 164 -9.49 1.43 -5.52
CA ASP A 164 -8.77 1.82 -4.31
C ASP A 164 -8.00 3.13 -4.48
N GLY A 165 -7.54 3.44 -5.68
CA GLY A 165 -6.86 4.70 -6.02
C GLY A 165 -7.81 5.89 -5.95
N HIS A 166 -9.02 5.76 -6.50
CA HIS A 166 -10.07 6.78 -6.37
C HIS A 166 -10.46 7.02 -4.92
N LEU A 167 -10.74 5.94 -4.17
CA LEU A 167 -11.07 6.04 -2.75
C LEU A 167 -9.95 6.73 -1.94
N ALA A 168 -8.69 6.40 -2.23
CA ALA A 168 -7.54 7.01 -1.56
C ALA A 168 -7.37 8.49 -1.92
N LEU A 169 -7.59 8.89 -3.19
CA LEU A 169 -7.56 10.32 -3.59
C LEU A 169 -8.70 11.11 -2.96
N GLY A 170 -9.91 10.57 -2.95
CA GLY A 170 -11.04 11.20 -2.25
C GLY A 170 -10.74 11.43 -0.77
N SER A 171 -10.25 10.40 -0.09
CA SER A 171 -9.82 10.47 1.31
C SER A 171 -8.68 11.47 1.51
N PHE A 172 -7.70 11.52 0.62
CA PHE A 172 -6.60 12.48 0.67
C PHE A 172 -7.11 13.93 0.68
N HIS A 173 -8.01 14.28 -0.25
CA HIS A 173 -8.58 15.62 -0.29
C HIS A 173 -9.32 15.97 1.00
N ALA A 174 -10.13 15.06 1.53
CA ALA A 174 -10.88 15.25 2.77
C ALA A 174 -9.94 15.41 3.99
N GLU A 175 -8.94 14.55 4.14
CA GLU A 175 -8.00 14.59 5.27
C GLU A 175 -7.13 15.86 5.26
N ILE A 176 -6.67 16.31 4.09
CA ILE A 176 -5.89 17.55 4.00
C ILE A 176 -6.75 18.75 4.40
N ILE A 177 -7.99 18.85 3.91
CA ILE A 177 -8.88 19.94 4.24
C ILE A 177 -9.21 19.94 5.74
N ASP A 178 -9.45 18.77 6.33
CA ASP A 178 -9.71 18.62 7.76
C ASP A 178 -8.52 19.10 8.62
N LYS A 179 -7.30 18.73 8.25
CA LYS A 179 -6.09 18.99 9.04
C LYS A 179 -5.54 20.42 8.92
N VAL A 180 -5.62 21.02 7.75
CA VAL A 180 -5.00 22.34 7.48
C VAL A 180 -5.97 23.40 6.97
N GLY A 181 -7.22 23.05 6.74
CA GLY A 181 -8.24 23.92 6.17
C GLY A 181 -8.20 23.97 4.64
N GLU A 182 -9.31 24.36 4.02
CA GLU A 182 -9.49 24.33 2.56
C GLU A 182 -8.55 25.30 1.82
N LEU A 183 -8.31 26.49 2.38
CA LEU A 183 -7.44 27.49 1.76
C LEU A 183 -5.99 27.01 1.70
N ILE A 184 -5.44 26.59 2.84
CA ILE A 184 -4.05 26.11 2.93
C ILE A 184 -3.90 24.80 2.18
N GLY A 185 -4.85 23.90 2.35
CA GLY A 185 -4.89 22.60 1.65
C GLY A 185 -4.92 22.78 0.12
N GLY A 186 -5.73 23.72 -0.36
CA GLY A 186 -5.81 24.07 -1.77
C GLY A 186 -4.51 24.65 -2.33
N MET A 187 -3.91 25.61 -1.63
CA MET A 187 -2.68 26.26 -2.08
C MET A 187 -1.45 25.35 -2.02
N THR A 188 -1.34 24.52 -0.98
CA THR A 188 -0.12 23.71 -0.73
C THR A 188 -0.19 22.34 -1.39
N TYR A 189 -1.37 21.72 -1.38
CA TYR A 189 -1.56 20.34 -1.82
C TYR A 189 -2.56 20.20 -2.97
N GLY A 190 -3.16 21.29 -3.42
CA GLY A 190 -4.24 21.26 -4.43
C GLY A 190 -5.49 20.51 -3.95
N ALA A 191 -5.68 20.38 -2.62
CA ALA A 191 -6.83 19.71 -2.06
C ALA A 191 -8.10 20.53 -2.29
N ARG A 192 -9.15 19.90 -2.83
CA ARG A 192 -10.43 20.53 -3.14
C ARG A 192 -11.56 19.59 -2.76
N ARG A 193 -12.59 20.13 -2.09
CA ARG A 193 -13.75 19.35 -1.67
C ARG A 193 -14.45 18.66 -2.85
N GLN A 194 -14.71 19.42 -3.93
CA GLN A 194 -15.42 18.87 -5.09
C GLN A 194 -14.62 17.74 -5.73
N THR A 195 -13.31 17.92 -5.96
CA THR A 195 -12.44 16.87 -6.51
C THR A 195 -12.48 15.61 -5.64
N GLY A 196 -12.47 15.77 -4.31
CA GLY A 196 -12.60 14.63 -3.40
C GLY A 196 -13.93 13.89 -3.57
N LEU A 197 -15.04 14.61 -3.72
CA LEU A 197 -16.36 14.01 -3.93
C LEU A 197 -16.46 13.31 -5.30
N ASP A 198 -15.88 13.89 -6.35
CA ASP A 198 -15.89 13.32 -7.70
C ASP A 198 -15.20 11.94 -7.77
N HIS A 199 -14.22 11.69 -6.88
CA HIS A 199 -13.56 10.39 -6.76
C HIS A 199 -14.43 9.29 -6.12
N TYR A 200 -15.55 9.65 -5.48
CA TYR A 200 -16.48 8.68 -4.87
C TYR A 200 -17.70 8.36 -5.75
N GLN A 201 -17.80 8.95 -6.91
CA GLN A 201 -18.88 8.73 -7.89
C GLN A 201 -18.46 7.74 -8.98
#